data_b13e3831365f8315d58ae5cc46c85d52
#
_entry.id   b13e3831365f8315d58ae5cc46c85d52
#
_cell.length_a   1.000
_cell.length_b   1.000
_cell.length_c   1.000
_cell.angle_alpha   90.00
_cell.angle_beta   90.00
_cell.angle_gamma   90.00
#
_symmetry.space_group_name_H-M   'P 1'
#
loop_
_entity.id
_entity.type
_entity.pdbx_description
1 polymer ?
#
loop_
_entity_poly.entity_id
_entity_poly.type
_entity_poly.pdbx_seq_one_letter_code
_entity_poly.pdbx_strand_id
1 'polypeptide(L)'
;MKRILGIFLMSFVIMSSFAQDKVIDQIVAIVGGNIILKSDIENMNIQQQAQGITSEGDMKCEILEEFLINKLLVAEAELDTLITVTPSQVNQQMDAQMQYFLQHMGTESAVEAYFNKPIALIKADMQEDIREQSLAQQMRSKIMGNVTVTPSEVRYYFRNLSNDQIPTIPTQYEYAQITVQPKVDMEEENRVKAKLREIKKRIENGSSFAAMAVIYSEGPSAKDGGVIGYKGRAELDPEYAAAAFNLKGDKVSNIVKSSYGYHIIQLVDKQGGKVNTRHILMKPKVSVEAKEEAFNRLDSLATLIRKDEIGFEQAAMMFSYDKNTRNNGGTAINPNTLSSKFAVEELDGDASKILTKMNLNEVSAPFETIDPENQQTVYKIVKLTNKIEAHKADLQNDYQVLADLYLAKKKEDVLKEWIAGQQSQTYIRIDNTYANCNFKFENWIK
;
A
#
# COMPACT_ATOMS: atom_id res chain seq x y z
N MET A 1 32.61 -76.91 -46.42
CA MET A 1 31.76 -77.75 -45.57
C MET A 1 31.70 -77.08 -44.23
N LYS A 2 30.52 -77.11 -43.61
CA LYS A 2 30.03 -76.71 -42.31
C LYS A 2 29.45 -75.30 -42.24
N ARG A 3 28.12 -75.28 -42.29
CA ARG A 3 27.16 -74.23 -41.89
C ARG A 3 27.21 -74.01 -40.44
N ILE A 4 27.27 -72.72 -39.99
CA ILE A 4 26.92 -72.35 -38.61
C ILE A 4 25.81 -71.34 -38.72
N LEU A 5 24.65 -71.73 -38.20
CA LEU A 5 23.39 -71.02 -38.11
C LEU A 5 23.46 -70.11 -36.86
N GLY A 6 23.52 -68.79 -37.06
CA GLY A 6 23.47 -67.84 -35.95
C GLY A 6 22.03 -67.41 -35.67
N ILE A 7 21.52 -67.78 -34.54
CA ILE A 7 20.17 -67.42 -34.01
C ILE A 7 20.25 -65.97 -33.54
N PHE A 8 19.48 -65.08 -34.19
CA PHE A 8 19.31 -63.68 -33.80
C PHE A 8 18.20 -63.60 -32.73
N LEU A 9 18.62 -63.46 -31.48
CA LEU A 9 17.70 -63.30 -30.33
C LEU A 9 17.24 -61.86 -30.31
N MET A 10 16.00 -61.58 -30.77
CA MET A 10 15.39 -60.28 -30.79
C MET A 10 14.82 -59.96 -29.39
N SER A 11 15.62 -59.22 -28.55
CA SER A 11 15.19 -58.76 -27.26
C SER A 11 14.14 -57.67 -27.40
N PHE A 12 12.87 -58.04 -27.12
CA PHE A 12 11.76 -57.13 -27.08
C PHE A 12 11.83 -56.37 -25.74
N VAL A 13 12.41 -55.12 -25.78
CA VAL A 13 12.41 -54.19 -24.66
C VAL A 13 10.97 -53.63 -24.54
N ILE A 14 10.21 -54.14 -23.58
CA ILE A 14 8.94 -53.56 -23.15
C ILE A 14 9.29 -52.22 -22.50
N MET A 15 9.16 -51.12 -23.24
CA MET A 15 9.09 -49.78 -22.63
C MET A 15 7.77 -49.68 -21.90
N SER A 16 7.83 -49.89 -20.58
CA SER A 16 6.75 -49.47 -19.65
C SER A 16 6.64 -47.95 -19.76
N SER A 17 5.68 -47.47 -20.52
CA SER A 17 5.24 -46.08 -20.47
C SER A 17 4.69 -45.86 -19.07
N PHE A 18 5.44 -45.23 -18.19
CA PHE A 18 4.88 -44.58 -17.03
C PHE A 18 3.98 -43.45 -17.56
N ALA A 19 2.71 -43.73 -17.71
CA ALA A 19 1.72 -42.68 -17.77
C ALA A 19 1.87 -41.92 -16.45
N GLN A 20 2.44 -40.73 -16.48
CA GLN A 20 2.26 -39.78 -15.40
C GLN A 20 0.76 -39.56 -15.32
N ASP A 21 0.13 -40.14 -14.31
CA ASP A 21 -1.23 -39.74 -13.93
C ASP A 21 -1.20 -38.23 -13.76
N LYS A 22 -1.83 -37.54 -14.70
CA LYS A 22 -2.10 -36.11 -14.57
C LYS A 22 -3.02 -36.05 -13.36
N VAL A 23 -2.47 -35.71 -12.22
CA VAL A 23 -3.25 -35.53 -10.99
C VAL A 23 -4.30 -34.47 -11.31
N ILE A 24 -5.52 -34.92 -11.57
CA ILE A 24 -6.67 -34.03 -11.67
C ILE A 24 -6.86 -33.49 -10.25
N ASP A 25 -6.85 -32.15 -10.11
CA ASP A 25 -7.00 -31.51 -8.83
C ASP A 25 -8.27 -31.95 -8.12
N GLN A 26 -8.20 -32.16 -6.81
CA GLN A 26 -9.31 -32.69 -6.03
C GLN A 26 -10.22 -31.56 -5.58
N ILE A 27 -11.52 -31.69 -5.85
CA ILE A 27 -12.54 -30.81 -5.27
C ILE A 27 -12.69 -31.14 -3.79
N VAL A 28 -12.36 -30.16 -2.94
CA VAL A 28 -12.43 -30.27 -1.48
C VAL A 28 -13.75 -29.79 -0.94
N ALA A 29 -14.33 -28.76 -1.54
CA ALA A 29 -15.66 -28.29 -1.16
C ALA A 29 -16.41 -27.67 -2.35
N ILE A 30 -17.72 -27.61 -2.20
CA ILE A 30 -18.65 -26.94 -3.12
C ILE A 30 -19.55 -26.05 -2.27
N VAL A 31 -19.68 -24.76 -2.64
CA VAL A 31 -20.57 -23.79 -2.01
C VAL A 31 -21.42 -23.14 -3.08
N GLY A 32 -22.72 -23.39 -3.09
CA GLY A 32 -23.59 -23.00 -4.20
C GLY A 32 -23.12 -23.64 -5.51
N GLY A 33 -22.74 -22.81 -6.49
CA GLY A 33 -22.12 -23.25 -7.75
C GLY A 33 -20.59 -23.22 -7.77
N ASN A 34 -19.96 -22.73 -6.70
CA ASN A 34 -18.51 -22.46 -6.65
C ASN A 34 -17.76 -23.65 -6.03
N ILE A 35 -16.62 -24.00 -6.63
CA ILE A 35 -15.76 -25.09 -6.15
C ILE A 35 -14.55 -24.54 -5.41
N ILE A 36 -14.02 -25.34 -4.48
CA ILE A 36 -12.75 -25.13 -3.80
C ILE A 36 -11.87 -26.33 -4.08
N LEU A 37 -10.67 -26.10 -4.60
CA LEU A 37 -9.72 -27.14 -4.96
C LEU A 37 -8.71 -27.38 -3.83
N LYS A 38 -8.15 -28.57 -3.81
CA LYS A 38 -7.10 -28.92 -2.86
C LYS A 38 -5.84 -28.07 -3.08
N SER A 39 -5.51 -27.80 -4.34
CA SER A 39 -4.40 -26.94 -4.69
C SER A 39 -4.54 -25.51 -4.13
N ASP A 40 -5.77 -24.98 -4.05
CA ASP A 40 -6.01 -23.64 -3.51
C ASP A 40 -5.59 -23.58 -2.04
N ILE A 41 -5.98 -24.60 -1.25
CA ILE A 41 -5.63 -24.72 0.17
C ILE A 41 -4.14 -24.91 0.34
N GLU A 42 -3.50 -25.79 -0.44
CA GLU A 42 -2.07 -26.06 -0.34
C GLU A 42 -1.22 -24.83 -0.71
N ASN A 43 -1.59 -24.13 -1.77
CA ASN A 43 -0.90 -22.91 -2.21
C ASN A 43 -1.01 -21.79 -1.16
N MET A 44 -2.20 -21.56 -0.61
CA MET A 44 -2.40 -20.59 0.46
C MET A 44 -1.61 -20.96 1.72
N ASN A 45 -1.60 -22.25 2.09
CA ASN A 45 -0.82 -22.73 3.23
C ASN A 45 0.68 -22.49 3.05
N ILE A 46 1.23 -22.78 1.86
CA ILE A 46 2.64 -22.50 1.54
C ILE A 46 2.92 -20.98 1.63
N GLN A 47 2.03 -20.16 1.11
CA GLN A 47 2.18 -18.70 1.14
C GLN A 47 2.16 -18.14 2.57
N GLN A 48 1.23 -18.60 3.42
CA GLN A 48 1.14 -18.17 4.83
C GLN A 48 2.38 -18.59 5.62
N GLN A 49 2.85 -19.83 5.41
CA GLN A 49 4.10 -20.30 6.02
C GLN A 49 5.32 -19.49 5.59
N ALA A 50 5.40 -19.12 4.32
CA ALA A 50 6.50 -18.28 3.81
C ALA A 50 6.48 -16.86 4.42
N GLN A 51 5.32 -16.37 4.83
CA GLN A 51 5.15 -15.10 5.55
C GLN A 51 5.36 -15.23 7.07
N GLY A 52 5.64 -16.43 7.57
CA GLY A 52 5.83 -16.69 9.01
C GLY A 52 4.53 -16.68 9.81
N ILE A 53 3.37 -16.78 9.15
CA ILE A 53 2.07 -16.88 9.82
C ILE A 53 1.95 -18.29 10.41
N THR A 54 1.64 -18.35 11.70
CA THR A 54 1.43 -19.59 12.44
C THR A 54 0.02 -19.60 13.02
N SER A 55 -0.59 -20.79 13.10
CA SER A 55 -1.89 -21.01 13.74
C SER A 55 -1.73 -21.90 14.97
N GLU A 56 -2.60 -21.71 15.95
CA GLU A 56 -2.72 -22.63 17.10
C GLU A 56 -3.50 -23.90 16.74
N GLY A 57 -4.25 -23.89 15.60
CA GLY A 57 -5.04 -24.98 15.08
C GLY A 57 -4.45 -25.65 13.82
N ASP A 58 -5.30 -26.37 13.08
CA ASP A 58 -4.95 -26.87 11.76
C ASP A 58 -5.11 -25.75 10.73
N MET A 59 -3.99 -25.19 10.27
CA MET A 59 -3.91 -24.11 9.28
C MET A 59 -4.75 -24.42 8.03
N LYS A 60 -4.78 -25.67 7.55
CA LYS A 60 -5.56 -26.05 6.37
C LYS A 60 -7.05 -25.98 6.61
N CYS A 61 -7.50 -26.30 7.84
CA CYS A 61 -8.89 -26.15 8.22
C CYS A 61 -9.30 -24.67 8.27
N GLU A 62 -8.44 -23.81 8.80
CA GLU A 62 -8.70 -22.37 8.85
C GLU A 62 -8.74 -21.76 7.43
N ILE A 63 -7.80 -22.12 6.56
CA ILE A 63 -7.77 -21.71 5.16
C ILE A 63 -9.04 -22.21 4.43
N LEU A 64 -9.44 -23.44 4.65
CA LEU A 64 -10.69 -23.96 4.06
C LEU A 64 -11.89 -23.14 4.51
N GLU A 65 -11.98 -22.79 5.80
CA GLU A 65 -13.09 -21.97 6.30
C GLU A 65 -13.11 -20.57 5.67
N GLU A 66 -11.96 -19.94 5.49
CA GLU A 66 -11.86 -18.66 4.77
C GLU A 66 -12.38 -18.78 3.33
N PHE A 67 -12.01 -19.83 2.62
CA PHE A 67 -12.53 -20.10 1.28
C PHE A 67 -14.04 -20.39 1.28
N LEU A 68 -14.56 -21.16 2.25
CA LEU A 68 -15.98 -21.42 2.38
C LEU A 68 -16.78 -20.12 2.57
N ILE A 69 -16.31 -19.23 3.45
CA ILE A 69 -16.93 -17.92 3.68
C ILE A 69 -16.88 -17.07 2.42
N ASN A 70 -15.73 -17.05 1.74
CA ASN A 70 -15.57 -16.26 0.52
C ASN A 70 -16.52 -16.76 -0.58
N LYS A 71 -16.54 -18.07 -0.85
CA LYS A 71 -17.43 -18.66 -1.86
C LYS A 71 -18.91 -18.48 -1.51
N LEU A 72 -19.27 -18.48 -0.22
CA LEU A 72 -20.63 -18.16 0.22
C LEU A 72 -21.01 -16.71 -0.09
N LEU A 73 -20.10 -15.76 0.19
CA LEU A 73 -20.29 -14.35 -0.16
C LEU A 73 -20.41 -14.13 -1.67
N VAL A 74 -19.58 -14.83 -2.47
CA VAL A 74 -19.64 -14.77 -3.94
C VAL A 74 -20.98 -15.32 -4.45
N ALA A 75 -21.39 -16.50 -3.98
CA ALA A 75 -22.64 -17.13 -4.40
C ALA A 75 -23.85 -16.21 -4.16
N GLU A 76 -23.90 -15.55 -3.00
CA GLU A 76 -24.97 -14.60 -2.68
C GLU A 76 -24.85 -13.28 -3.42
N ALA A 77 -23.61 -12.81 -3.68
CA ALA A 77 -23.37 -11.61 -4.48
C ALA A 77 -23.82 -11.78 -5.93
N GLU A 78 -23.68 -12.96 -6.50
CA GLU A 78 -24.13 -13.28 -7.87
C GLU A 78 -25.67 -13.30 -8.02
N LEU A 79 -26.38 -13.57 -6.93
CA LEU A 79 -27.84 -13.49 -6.87
C LEU A 79 -28.37 -12.07 -6.63
N ASP A 80 -27.50 -11.17 -6.16
CA ASP A 80 -27.88 -9.82 -5.78
C ASP A 80 -27.73 -8.84 -6.95
N THR A 81 -28.84 -8.36 -7.46
CA THR A 81 -28.89 -7.42 -8.61
C THR A 81 -28.27 -6.06 -8.34
N LEU A 82 -28.01 -5.70 -7.08
CA LEU A 82 -27.37 -4.42 -6.70
C LEU A 82 -25.85 -4.51 -6.65
N ILE A 83 -25.31 -5.74 -6.65
CA ILE A 83 -23.86 -5.97 -6.66
C ILE A 83 -23.42 -6.20 -8.10
N THR A 84 -22.53 -5.34 -8.59
CA THR A 84 -22.04 -5.45 -9.96
C THR A 84 -20.53 -5.24 -10.02
N VAL A 85 -19.85 -6.14 -10.70
CA VAL A 85 -18.43 -6.02 -11.02
C VAL A 85 -18.29 -5.97 -12.53
N THR A 86 -17.83 -4.83 -13.04
CA THR A 86 -17.71 -4.64 -14.49
C THR A 86 -16.40 -5.25 -15.03
N PRO A 87 -16.41 -5.80 -16.26
CA PRO A 87 -15.17 -6.30 -16.88
C PRO A 87 -14.06 -5.23 -16.97
N SER A 88 -14.42 -3.96 -17.11
CA SER A 88 -13.47 -2.86 -17.13
C SER A 88 -12.73 -2.69 -15.80
N GLN A 89 -13.42 -2.80 -14.67
CA GLN A 89 -12.81 -2.74 -13.34
C GLN A 89 -11.87 -3.92 -13.11
N VAL A 90 -12.31 -5.13 -13.46
CA VAL A 90 -11.49 -6.36 -13.35
C VAL A 90 -10.22 -6.23 -14.20
N ASN A 91 -10.35 -5.83 -15.46
CA ASN A 91 -9.20 -5.67 -16.35
C ASN A 91 -8.21 -4.61 -15.84
N GLN A 92 -8.71 -3.49 -15.31
CA GLN A 92 -7.84 -2.44 -14.76
C GLN A 92 -7.02 -2.95 -13.55
N GLN A 93 -7.63 -3.72 -12.65
CA GLN A 93 -6.93 -4.31 -11.51
C GLN A 93 -5.95 -5.40 -11.96
N MET A 94 -6.36 -6.27 -12.89
CA MET A 94 -5.50 -7.31 -13.46
C MET A 94 -4.28 -6.69 -14.16
N ASP A 95 -4.48 -5.64 -14.98
CA ASP A 95 -3.38 -4.96 -15.65
C ASP A 95 -2.41 -4.32 -14.63
N ALA A 96 -2.92 -3.72 -13.56
CA ALA A 96 -2.09 -3.14 -12.50
C ALA A 96 -1.27 -4.23 -11.77
N GLN A 97 -1.89 -5.36 -11.45
CA GLN A 97 -1.22 -6.48 -10.79
C GLN A 97 -0.18 -7.15 -11.72
N MET A 98 -0.51 -7.31 -13.00
CA MET A 98 0.43 -7.83 -14.00
C MET A 98 1.62 -6.90 -14.18
N GLN A 99 1.42 -5.58 -14.22
CA GLN A 99 2.48 -4.58 -14.25
C GLN A 99 3.40 -4.70 -13.03
N TYR A 100 2.84 -4.93 -11.85
CA TYR A 100 3.62 -5.17 -10.63
C TYR A 100 4.53 -6.41 -10.78
N PHE A 101 4.01 -7.53 -11.28
CA PHE A 101 4.82 -8.73 -11.54
C PHE A 101 5.92 -8.46 -12.56
N LEU A 102 5.61 -7.79 -13.67
CA LEU A 102 6.60 -7.46 -14.70
C LEU A 102 7.69 -6.53 -14.18
N GLN A 103 7.37 -5.58 -13.32
CA GLN A 103 8.38 -4.70 -12.69
C GLN A 103 9.34 -5.46 -11.78
N HIS A 104 8.86 -6.49 -11.06
CA HIS A 104 9.68 -7.25 -10.11
C HIS A 104 10.42 -8.41 -10.77
N MET A 105 9.82 -9.05 -11.77
CA MET A 105 10.38 -10.23 -12.44
C MET A 105 11.06 -9.90 -13.78
N GLY A 106 10.80 -8.73 -14.35
CA GLY A 106 11.46 -8.18 -15.53
C GLY A 106 10.84 -8.56 -16.86
N THR A 107 10.37 -9.81 -17.07
CA THR A 107 9.84 -10.28 -18.35
C THR A 107 8.60 -11.16 -18.19
N GLU A 108 7.74 -11.23 -19.24
CA GLU A 108 6.61 -12.16 -19.26
C GLU A 108 7.06 -13.62 -19.11
N SER A 109 8.18 -14.03 -19.73
CA SER A 109 8.71 -15.39 -19.59
C SER A 109 9.13 -15.72 -18.16
N ALA A 110 9.60 -14.75 -17.38
CA ALA A 110 9.90 -14.96 -15.97
C ALA A 110 8.62 -15.14 -15.14
N VAL A 111 7.57 -14.39 -15.47
CA VAL A 111 6.23 -14.56 -14.86
C VAL A 111 5.66 -15.94 -15.22
N GLU A 112 5.71 -16.36 -16.47
CA GLU A 112 5.27 -17.70 -16.92
C GLU A 112 6.03 -18.82 -16.18
N ALA A 113 7.34 -18.69 -16.05
CA ALA A 113 8.17 -19.65 -15.33
C ALA A 113 7.82 -19.72 -13.83
N TYR A 114 7.54 -18.60 -13.21
CA TYR A 114 7.16 -18.53 -11.79
C TYR A 114 5.81 -19.21 -11.52
N PHE A 115 4.81 -18.92 -12.35
CA PHE A 115 3.47 -19.51 -12.22
C PHE A 115 3.34 -20.89 -12.87
N ASN A 116 4.36 -21.31 -13.63
CA ASN A 116 4.35 -22.55 -14.43
C ASN A 116 3.13 -22.65 -15.38
N LYS A 117 2.71 -21.49 -15.93
CA LYS A 117 1.53 -21.35 -16.81
C LYS A 117 1.82 -20.31 -17.91
N PRO A 118 1.21 -20.44 -19.10
CA PRO A 118 1.22 -19.39 -20.12
C PRO A 118 0.58 -18.09 -19.60
N ILE A 119 1.11 -16.95 -20.05
CA ILE A 119 0.65 -15.61 -19.61
C ILE A 119 -0.85 -15.39 -19.82
N ALA A 120 -1.42 -15.93 -20.89
CA ALA A 120 -2.85 -15.84 -21.19
C ALA A 120 -3.71 -16.55 -20.11
N LEU A 121 -3.26 -17.72 -19.63
CA LEU A 121 -3.96 -18.44 -18.56
C LEU A 121 -3.77 -17.75 -17.22
N ILE A 122 -2.58 -17.22 -16.92
CA ILE A 122 -2.34 -16.42 -15.71
C ILE A 122 -3.30 -15.23 -15.67
N LYS A 123 -3.43 -14.49 -16.78
CA LYS A 123 -4.36 -13.36 -16.88
C LYS A 123 -5.82 -13.78 -16.68
N ALA A 124 -6.22 -14.92 -17.23
CA ALA A 124 -7.58 -15.45 -17.08
C ALA A 124 -7.87 -15.84 -15.61
N ASP A 125 -6.94 -16.56 -14.97
CA ASP A 125 -7.04 -16.92 -13.55
C ASP A 125 -7.13 -15.64 -12.69
N MET A 126 -6.26 -14.67 -12.91
CA MET A 126 -6.27 -13.38 -12.20
C MET A 126 -7.59 -12.62 -12.38
N GLN A 127 -8.17 -12.63 -13.58
CA GLN A 127 -9.45 -11.97 -13.82
C GLN A 127 -10.57 -12.60 -13.00
N GLU A 128 -10.61 -13.93 -12.91
CA GLU A 128 -11.63 -14.64 -12.12
C GLU A 128 -11.42 -14.39 -10.63
N ASP A 129 -10.19 -14.49 -10.12
CA ASP A 129 -9.87 -14.21 -8.72
C ASP A 129 -10.24 -12.77 -8.32
N ILE A 130 -9.91 -11.79 -9.16
CA ILE A 130 -10.24 -10.38 -8.92
C ILE A 130 -11.76 -10.17 -8.94
N ARG A 131 -12.47 -10.82 -9.87
CA ARG A 131 -13.92 -10.76 -9.94
C ARG A 131 -14.55 -11.31 -8.66
N GLU A 132 -14.16 -12.50 -8.23
CA GLU A 132 -14.66 -13.14 -7.01
C GLU A 132 -14.34 -12.30 -5.76
N GLN A 133 -13.11 -11.84 -5.61
CA GLN A 133 -12.73 -10.97 -4.49
C GLN A 133 -13.56 -9.69 -4.45
N SER A 134 -13.81 -9.08 -5.63
CA SER A 134 -14.62 -7.86 -5.73
C SER A 134 -16.07 -8.12 -5.35
N LEU A 135 -16.66 -9.23 -5.78
CA LEU A 135 -18.01 -9.64 -5.42
C LEU A 135 -18.15 -9.90 -3.91
N ALA A 136 -17.24 -10.69 -3.35
CA ALA A 136 -17.22 -10.98 -1.91
C ALA A 136 -17.05 -9.73 -1.07
N GLN A 137 -16.15 -8.81 -1.49
CA GLN A 137 -15.94 -7.54 -0.80
C GLN A 137 -17.16 -6.62 -0.84
N GLN A 138 -17.83 -6.51 -2.00
CA GLN A 138 -19.07 -5.72 -2.11
C GLN A 138 -20.19 -6.32 -1.26
N MET A 139 -20.35 -7.66 -1.24
CA MET A 139 -21.32 -8.32 -0.40
C MET A 139 -21.03 -8.11 1.09
N ARG A 140 -19.78 -8.28 1.50
CA ARG A 140 -19.33 -7.98 2.86
C ARG A 140 -19.61 -6.54 3.26
N SER A 141 -19.34 -5.59 2.37
CA SER A 141 -19.65 -4.18 2.58
C SER A 141 -21.15 -3.91 2.69
N LYS A 142 -21.97 -4.60 1.91
CA LYS A 142 -23.43 -4.50 2.00
C LYS A 142 -23.96 -5.02 3.34
N ILE A 143 -23.46 -6.17 3.80
CA ILE A 143 -23.87 -6.80 5.09
C ILE A 143 -23.49 -5.88 6.27
N MET A 144 -22.29 -5.31 6.24
CA MET A 144 -21.73 -4.56 7.37
C MET A 144 -21.82 -3.04 7.24
N GLY A 145 -22.19 -2.52 6.06
CA GLY A 145 -22.10 -1.09 5.75
C GLY A 145 -23.00 -0.18 6.60
N ASN A 146 -24.13 -0.70 7.06
CA ASN A 146 -25.08 0.04 7.89
C ASN A 146 -24.89 -0.19 9.39
N VAL A 147 -23.87 -0.98 9.78
CA VAL A 147 -23.61 -1.24 11.20
C VAL A 147 -22.99 0.01 11.82
N THR A 148 -23.66 0.57 12.79
CA THR A 148 -23.21 1.72 13.57
C THR A 148 -23.28 1.42 15.06
N VAL A 149 -22.60 2.21 15.87
CA VAL A 149 -22.62 2.11 17.31
C VAL A 149 -23.07 3.42 17.95
N THR A 150 -23.85 3.32 18.99
CA THR A 150 -24.29 4.48 19.77
C THR A 150 -23.43 4.65 21.01
N PRO A 151 -23.33 5.87 21.58
CA PRO A 151 -22.57 6.08 22.81
C PRO A 151 -23.05 5.23 24.00
N SER A 152 -24.31 4.89 24.06
CA SER A 152 -24.87 4.01 25.10
C SER A 152 -24.42 2.56 24.95
N GLU A 153 -24.38 2.06 23.72
CA GLU A 153 -23.89 0.70 23.42
C GLU A 153 -22.39 0.57 23.73
N VAL A 154 -21.57 1.58 23.34
CA VAL A 154 -20.13 1.60 23.64
C VAL A 154 -19.89 1.58 25.15
N ARG A 155 -20.61 2.42 25.92
CA ARG A 155 -20.53 2.42 27.39
C ARG A 155 -20.96 1.11 28.01
N TYR A 156 -22.01 0.49 27.49
CA TYR A 156 -22.48 -0.83 27.97
C TYR A 156 -21.44 -1.91 27.67
N TYR A 157 -20.92 -1.95 26.45
CA TYR A 157 -19.88 -2.90 26.04
C TYR A 157 -18.64 -2.78 26.93
N PHE A 158 -18.12 -1.57 27.11
CA PHE A 158 -16.93 -1.31 27.91
C PHE A 158 -17.09 -1.76 29.38
N ARG A 159 -18.26 -1.53 29.98
CA ARG A 159 -18.53 -1.95 31.37
C ARG A 159 -18.54 -3.47 31.56
N ASN A 160 -18.78 -4.21 30.50
CA ASN A 160 -18.84 -5.68 30.52
C ASN A 160 -17.53 -6.33 30.08
N LEU A 161 -16.52 -5.54 29.67
CA LEU A 161 -15.19 -6.09 29.37
C LEU A 161 -14.48 -6.47 30.68
N SER A 162 -13.84 -7.62 30.66
CA SER A 162 -12.89 -7.99 31.72
C SER A 162 -11.61 -7.13 31.58
N ASN A 163 -10.86 -6.97 32.66
CA ASN A 163 -9.70 -6.08 32.69
C ASN A 163 -8.59 -6.47 31.68
N ASP A 164 -8.49 -7.75 31.33
CA ASP A 164 -7.59 -8.29 30.31
C ASP A 164 -8.05 -7.98 28.87
N GLN A 165 -9.36 -7.81 28.66
CA GLN A 165 -9.96 -7.45 27.38
C GLN A 165 -9.90 -5.94 27.07
N ILE A 166 -9.69 -5.10 28.10
CA ILE A 166 -9.53 -3.66 27.88
C ILE A 166 -8.19 -3.42 27.21
N PRO A 167 -8.15 -2.80 26.01
CA PRO A 167 -6.92 -2.56 25.30
C PRO A 167 -5.99 -1.63 26.10
N THR A 168 -4.70 -1.87 25.99
CA THR A 168 -3.69 -0.97 26.52
C THR A 168 -3.35 0.05 25.44
N ILE A 169 -3.55 1.32 25.74
CA ILE A 169 -3.11 2.43 24.90
C ILE A 169 -1.61 2.61 25.14
N PRO A 170 -0.75 2.58 24.11
CA PRO A 170 0.67 2.84 24.28
C PRO A 170 0.92 4.30 24.66
N THR A 171 2.13 4.61 25.12
CA THR A 171 2.52 6.00 25.37
C THR A 171 2.34 6.82 24.09
N GLN A 172 1.64 7.93 24.20
CA GLN A 172 1.35 8.84 23.10
C GLN A 172 2.01 10.21 23.31
N TYR A 173 2.40 10.81 22.20
CA TYR A 173 3.06 12.11 22.15
C TYR A 173 2.22 13.07 21.33
N GLU A 174 2.05 14.30 21.85
CA GLU A 174 1.56 15.43 21.05
C GLU A 174 2.69 16.44 20.94
N TYR A 175 2.93 16.94 19.76
CA TYR A 175 4.03 17.85 19.52
C TYR A 175 3.69 18.90 18.46
N ALA A 176 4.42 20.00 18.51
CA ALA A 176 4.41 21.02 17.48
C ALA A 176 5.79 21.07 16.79
N GLN A 177 5.82 21.46 15.53
CA GLN A 177 7.04 21.55 14.73
C GLN A 177 7.17 22.87 13.99
N ILE A 178 8.40 23.30 13.79
CA ILE A 178 8.76 24.40 12.87
C ILE A 178 9.78 23.83 11.91
N THR A 179 9.52 23.96 10.63
CA THR A 179 10.36 23.44 9.56
C THR A 179 10.95 24.61 8.75
N VAL A 180 12.25 24.56 8.48
CA VAL A 180 12.93 25.50 7.60
C VAL A 180 13.58 24.72 6.47
N GLN A 181 13.32 25.15 5.23
CA GLN A 181 13.97 24.60 4.06
C GLN A 181 15.18 25.46 3.69
N PRO A 182 16.36 24.86 3.49
CA PRO A 182 17.52 25.60 2.96
C PRO A 182 17.20 26.18 1.58
N LYS A 183 17.62 27.38 1.34
CA LYS A 183 17.43 28.04 0.04
C LYS A 183 18.42 27.50 -0.97
N VAL A 184 17.94 27.18 -2.15
CA VAL A 184 18.82 26.86 -3.28
C VAL A 184 19.36 28.13 -3.90
N ASP A 185 20.66 28.16 -4.20
CA ASP A 185 21.30 29.29 -4.85
C ASP A 185 20.81 29.45 -6.29
N MET A 186 20.65 30.72 -6.73
CA MET A 186 20.24 31.03 -8.09
C MET A 186 21.21 30.48 -9.14
N GLU A 187 22.50 30.44 -8.82
CA GLU A 187 23.52 29.87 -9.71
C GLU A 187 23.28 28.38 -9.97
N GLU A 188 23.01 27.63 -8.91
CA GLU A 188 22.69 26.19 -9.01
C GLU A 188 21.37 25.96 -9.74
N GLU A 189 20.32 26.76 -9.49
CA GLU A 189 19.10 26.69 -10.29
C GLU A 189 19.35 26.90 -11.77
N ASN A 190 20.17 27.90 -12.10
CA ASN A 190 20.53 28.22 -13.46
C ASN A 190 21.38 27.13 -14.11
N ARG A 191 22.28 26.49 -13.36
CA ARG A 191 23.06 25.34 -13.80
C ARG A 191 22.16 24.16 -14.18
N VAL A 192 21.22 23.82 -13.32
CA VAL A 192 20.23 22.74 -13.55
C VAL A 192 19.37 23.04 -14.79
N LYS A 193 18.86 24.28 -14.88
CA LYS A 193 18.06 24.69 -16.06
C LYS A 193 18.88 24.67 -17.35
N ALA A 194 20.15 25.10 -17.31
CA ALA A 194 21.02 25.00 -18.48
C ALA A 194 21.26 23.55 -18.91
N LYS A 195 21.48 22.65 -17.95
CA LYS A 195 21.65 21.23 -18.22
C LYS A 195 20.41 20.59 -18.82
N LEU A 196 19.22 20.91 -18.32
CA LEU A 196 17.95 20.42 -18.90
C LEU A 196 17.72 20.96 -20.32
N ARG A 197 18.12 22.21 -20.62
CA ARG A 197 18.07 22.76 -21.98
C ARG A 197 19.01 22.01 -22.95
N GLU A 198 20.22 21.68 -22.46
CA GLU A 198 21.16 20.85 -23.23
C GLU A 198 20.58 19.47 -23.56
N ILE A 199 20.03 18.79 -22.54
CA ILE A 199 19.42 17.47 -22.70
C ILE A 199 18.24 17.55 -23.68
N LYS A 200 17.35 18.53 -23.50
CA LYS A 200 16.22 18.78 -24.40
C LYS A 200 16.69 18.92 -25.85
N LYS A 201 17.71 19.74 -26.10
CA LYS A 201 18.29 19.94 -27.43
C LYS A 201 18.84 18.63 -28.03
N ARG A 202 19.48 17.78 -27.20
CA ARG A 202 19.94 16.46 -27.66
C ARG A 202 18.80 15.56 -28.08
N ILE A 203 17.70 15.56 -27.30
CA ILE A 203 16.49 14.77 -27.61
C ILE A 203 15.84 15.29 -28.91
N GLU A 204 15.71 16.60 -29.08
CA GLU A 204 15.17 17.23 -30.28
C GLU A 204 16.05 16.95 -31.53
N ASN A 205 17.34 16.69 -31.33
CA ASN A 205 18.30 16.29 -32.38
C ASN A 205 18.38 14.76 -32.59
N GLY A 206 17.43 13.97 -32.01
CA GLY A 206 17.29 12.54 -32.27
C GLY A 206 17.84 11.60 -31.18
N SER A 207 18.35 12.11 -30.05
CA SER A 207 18.71 11.24 -28.94
C SER A 207 17.46 10.65 -28.28
N SER A 208 17.53 9.38 -27.85
CA SER A 208 16.41 8.72 -27.16
C SER A 208 16.11 9.41 -25.82
N PHE A 209 14.86 9.81 -25.60
CA PHE A 209 14.43 10.38 -24.32
C PHE A 209 14.66 9.39 -23.18
N ALA A 210 14.30 8.12 -23.39
CA ALA A 210 14.47 7.07 -22.38
C ALA A 210 15.94 6.90 -21.96
N ALA A 211 16.85 6.86 -22.94
CA ALA A 211 18.29 6.79 -22.66
C ALA A 211 18.80 8.02 -21.87
N MET A 212 18.33 9.22 -22.23
CA MET A 212 18.66 10.44 -21.50
C MET A 212 18.09 10.43 -20.07
N ALA A 213 16.88 9.88 -19.88
CA ALA A 213 16.28 9.73 -18.57
C ALA A 213 17.09 8.80 -17.67
N VAL A 214 17.50 7.63 -18.19
CA VAL A 214 18.35 6.67 -17.43
C VAL A 214 19.68 7.32 -16.99
N ILE A 215 20.27 8.16 -17.83
CA ILE A 215 21.59 8.76 -17.53
C ILE A 215 21.50 9.98 -16.61
N TYR A 216 20.48 10.80 -16.77
CA TYR A 216 20.45 12.14 -16.18
C TYR A 216 19.30 12.39 -15.19
N SER A 217 18.25 11.57 -15.18
CA SER A 217 17.11 11.79 -14.30
C SER A 217 17.44 11.33 -12.87
N GLU A 218 17.12 12.19 -11.90
CA GLU A 218 17.25 11.92 -10.47
C GLU A 218 15.91 11.46 -9.85
N GLY A 219 14.91 11.19 -10.68
CA GLY A 219 13.62 10.65 -10.26
C GLY A 219 13.62 9.12 -10.19
N PRO A 220 12.69 8.52 -9.41
CA PRO A 220 12.59 7.07 -9.26
C PRO A 220 12.31 6.33 -10.58
N SER A 221 11.63 6.98 -11.52
CA SER A 221 11.34 6.41 -12.85
C SER A 221 12.53 6.44 -13.83
N ALA A 222 13.70 6.95 -13.41
CA ALA A 222 14.88 7.06 -14.26
C ALA A 222 15.24 5.72 -14.93
N LYS A 223 15.26 4.64 -14.14
CA LYS A 223 15.56 3.26 -14.61
C LYS A 223 14.59 2.75 -15.67
N ASP A 224 13.35 3.26 -15.64
CA ASP A 224 12.27 2.89 -16.56
C ASP A 224 12.17 3.90 -17.73
N GLY A 225 13.26 4.61 -18.05
CA GLY A 225 13.30 5.61 -19.12
C GLY A 225 12.47 6.85 -18.83
N GLY A 226 12.16 7.12 -17.56
CA GLY A 226 11.39 8.27 -17.08
C GLY A 226 9.87 8.09 -17.13
N VAL A 227 9.35 6.92 -17.48
CA VAL A 227 7.90 6.63 -17.61
C VAL A 227 7.24 6.55 -16.23
N ILE A 228 6.09 7.23 -16.06
CA ILE A 228 5.35 7.23 -14.79
C ILE A 228 3.96 6.58 -14.88
N GLY A 229 3.59 6.04 -16.07
CA GLY A 229 2.28 5.43 -16.30
C GLY A 229 1.14 6.45 -16.40
N TYR A 230 -0.10 5.94 -16.49
CA TYR A 230 -1.29 6.78 -16.61
C TYR A 230 -1.66 7.43 -15.27
N LYS A 231 -1.65 8.77 -15.28
CA LYS A 231 -1.99 9.60 -14.10
C LYS A 231 -3.09 10.59 -14.43
N GLY A 232 -4.02 10.74 -13.49
CA GLY A 232 -5.02 11.80 -13.51
C GLY A 232 -4.40 13.14 -13.07
N ARG A 233 -5.09 14.25 -13.36
CA ARG A 233 -4.61 15.59 -13.04
C ARG A 233 -4.36 15.79 -11.53
N ALA A 234 -5.20 15.23 -10.67
CA ALA A 234 -5.08 15.34 -9.21
C ALA A 234 -3.97 14.46 -8.60
N GLU A 235 -3.43 13.51 -9.37
CA GLU A 235 -2.35 12.61 -8.94
C GLU A 235 -0.95 13.19 -9.25
N LEU A 236 -0.89 14.34 -9.89
CA LEU A 236 0.33 15.00 -10.33
C LEU A 236 0.49 16.36 -9.62
N ASP A 237 1.75 16.78 -9.44
CA ASP A 237 2.04 18.16 -9.03
C ASP A 237 1.35 19.15 -9.99
N PRO A 238 0.73 20.25 -9.50
CA PRO A 238 -0.08 21.15 -10.32
C PRO A 238 0.62 21.70 -11.55
N GLU A 239 1.88 22.13 -11.42
CA GLU A 239 2.68 22.69 -12.50
C GLU A 239 3.08 21.61 -13.51
N TYR A 240 3.41 20.42 -13.01
CA TYR A 240 3.66 19.24 -13.85
C TYR A 240 2.40 18.86 -14.63
N ALA A 241 1.25 18.75 -13.96
CA ALA A 241 -0.03 18.45 -14.57
C ALA A 241 -0.40 19.47 -15.66
N ALA A 242 -0.23 20.76 -15.36
CA ALA A 242 -0.53 21.83 -16.33
C ALA A 242 0.29 21.67 -17.61
N ALA A 243 1.57 21.33 -17.50
CA ALA A 243 2.44 21.08 -18.65
C ALA A 243 2.06 19.76 -19.36
N ALA A 244 1.95 18.64 -18.63
CA ALA A 244 1.71 17.31 -19.17
C ALA A 244 0.39 17.22 -19.97
N PHE A 245 -0.69 17.78 -19.46
CA PHE A 245 -2.00 17.76 -20.11
C PHE A 245 -2.07 18.64 -21.36
N ASN A 246 -1.18 19.66 -21.47
CA ASN A 246 -1.09 20.53 -22.65
C ASN A 246 -0.17 19.98 -23.73
N LEU A 247 0.62 18.95 -23.45
CA LEU A 247 1.51 18.33 -24.46
C LEU A 247 0.70 17.66 -25.59
N LYS A 248 1.27 17.76 -26.81
CA LYS A 248 0.72 17.13 -28.00
C LYS A 248 1.87 16.44 -28.80
N GLY A 249 1.62 15.21 -29.20
CA GLY A 249 2.60 14.41 -29.96
C GLY A 249 3.91 14.22 -29.16
N ASP A 250 5.01 14.00 -29.89
CA ASP A 250 6.32 13.64 -29.33
C ASP A 250 7.15 14.85 -28.83
N LYS A 251 6.53 16.02 -28.69
CA LYS A 251 7.24 17.24 -28.28
C LYS A 251 7.66 17.15 -26.82
N VAL A 252 8.89 17.60 -26.53
CA VAL A 252 9.39 17.78 -25.17
C VAL A 252 8.92 19.14 -24.64
N SER A 253 8.44 19.16 -23.39
CA SER A 253 7.97 20.38 -22.73
C SER A 253 9.07 21.43 -22.61
N ASN A 254 8.68 22.67 -22.27
CA ASN A 254 9.60 23.59 -21.64
C ASN A 254 9.98 23.06 -20.26
N ILE A 255 10.99 23.69 -19.61
CA ILE A 255 11.36 23.35 -18.25
C ILE A 255 10.21 23.70 -17.33
N VAL A 256 9.76 22.70 -16.56
CA VAL A 256 8.69 22.82 -15.56
C VAL A 256 9.31 22.75 -14.17
N LYS A 257 8.99 23.69 -13.28
CA LYS A 257 9.37 23.64 -11.87
C LYS A 257 8.22 23.00 -11.10
N SER A 258 8.50 21.97 -10.33
CA SER A 258 7.56 21.34 -9.40
C SER A 258 8.11 21.35 -7.98
N SER A 259 7.37 20.84 -7.02
CA SER A 259 7.84 20.60 -5.65
C SER A 259 9.06 19.66 -5.58
N TYR A 260 9.23 18.78 -6.58
CA TYR A 260 10.34 17.81 -6.65
C TYR A 260 11.62 18.35 -7.30
N GLY A 261 11.54 19.44 -8.06
CA GLY A 261 12.67 20.00 -8.81
C GLY A 261 12.28 20.50 -10.19
N TYR A 262 13.20 20.43 -11.15
CA TYR A 262 13.02 20.88 -12.52
C TYR A 262 12.87 19.69 -13.47
N HIS A 263 11.87 19.75 -14.35
CA HIS A 263 11.52 18.67 -15.28
C HIS A 263 11.54 19.14 -16.73
N ILE A 264 11.87 18.22 -17.62
CA ILE A 264 11.39 18.22 -19.00
C ILE A 264 10.52 16.96 -19.17
N ILE A 265 9.39 17.11 -19.86
CA ILE A 265 8.33 16.11 -19.93
C ILE A 265 8.04 15.80 -21.39
N GLN A 266 7.79 14.54 -21.69
CA GLN A 266 7.29 14.10 -23.01
C GLN A 266 6.06 13.25 -22.81
N LEU A 267 5.05 13.46 -23.67
CA LEU A 267 3.85 12.65 -23.69
C LEU A 267 4.16 11.29 -24.30
N VAL A 268 3.71 10.22 -23.66
CA VAL A 268 3.71 8.86 -24.22
C VAL A 268 2.35 8.55 -24.81
N ASP A 269 1.26 8.79 -24.03
CA ASP A 269 -0.10 8.52 -24.48
C ASP A 269 -1.13 9.29 -23.64
N LYS A 270 -2.37 9.40 -24.15
CA LYS A 270 -3.53 9.96 -23.43
C LYS A 270 -4.73 9.03 -23.54
N GLN A 271 -5.31 8.66 -22.42
CA GLN A 271 -6.48 7.79 -22.39
C GLN A 271 -7.44 8.17 -21.25
N GLY A 272 -8.72 8.29 -21.54
CA GLY A 272 -9.77 8.41 -20.53
C GLY A 272 -9.59 9.56 -19.52
N GLY A 273 -9.06 10.72 -19.95
CA GLY A 273 -8.79 11.84 -19.04
C GLY A 273 -7.52 11.71 -18.21
N LYS A 274 -6.72 10.65 -18.43
CA LYS A 274 -5.38 10.42 -17.87
C LYS A 274 -4.30 10.65 -18.92
N VAL A 275 -3.09 10.97 -18.46
CA VAL A 275 -1.91 11.10 -19.30
C VAL A 275 -0.85 10.10 -18.84
N ASN A 276 -0.23 9.40 -19.81
CA ASN A 276 1.01 8.67 -19.59
C ASN A 276 2.15 9.53 -20.11
N THR A 277 3.10 9.83 -19.26
CA THR A 277 4.24 10.70 -19.58
C THR A 277 5.54 10.07 -19.15
N ARG A 278 6.63 10.52 -19.78
CA ARG A 278 7.99 10.29 -19.31
C ARG A 278 8.66 11.62 -19.02
N HIS A 279 9.52 11.66 -18.00
CA HIS A 279 10.19 12.88 -17.60
C HIS A 279 11.67 12.67 -17.27
N ILE A 280 12.41 13.75 -17.34
CA ILE A 280 13.75 13.86 -16.76
C ILE A 280 13.66 14.88 -15.66
N LEU A 281 13.86 14.44 -14.43
CA LEU A 281 13.89 15.28 -13.22
C LEU A 281 15.33 15.56 -12.86
N MET A 282 15.64 16.83 -12.60
CA MET A 282 16.90 17.24 -11.98
C MET A 282 16.61 18.11 -10.74
N LYS A 283 17.27 17.77 -9.63
CA LYS A 283 17.12 18.48 -8.36
C LYS A 283 18.29 19.43 -8.16
N PRO A 284 18.04 20.74 -7.92
CA PRO A 284 19.11 21.63 -7.54
C PRO A 284 19.72 21.18 -6.20
N LYS A 285 21.03 21.14 -6.11
CA LYS A 285 21.73 20.77 -4.88
C LYS A 285 21.79 21.98 -3.94
N VAL A 286 21.51 21.72 -2.68
CA VAL A 286 21.67 22.70 -1.62
C VAL A 286 23.17 22.79 -1.25
N SER A 287 23.73 23.96 -1.23
CA SER A 287 25.13 24.19 -0.80
C SER A 287 25.28 23.96 0.72
N VAL A 288 26.52 23.72 1.16
CA VAL A 288 26.81 23.55 2.60
C VAL A 288 26.49 24.84 3.35
N GLU A 289 26.83 25.97 2.76
CA GLU A 289 26.57 27.28 3.31
C GLU A 289 25.07 27.55 3.50
N ALA A 290 24.24 27.19 2.51
CA ALA A 290 22.79 27.34 2.61
C ALA A 290 22.18 26.40 3.68
N LYS A 291 22.77 25.24 3.87
CA LYS A 291 22.39 24.33 4.96
C LYS A 291 22.73 24.93 6.33
N GLU A 292 23.94 25.44 6.49
CA GLU A 292 24.39 26.11 7.72
C GLU A 292 23.56 27.37 8.02
N GLU A 293 23.21 28.16 7.02
CA GLU A 293 22.33 29.33 7.21
C GLU A 293 20.96 28.91 7.71
N ALA A 294 20.35 27.88 7.12
CA ALA A 294 19.05 27.35 7.53
C ALA A 294 19.07 26.79 8.97
N PHE A 295 20.13 26.05 9.31
CA PHE A 295 20.35 25.54 10.66
C PHE A 295 20.47 26.66 11.68
N ASN A 296 21.40 27.65 11.42
CA ASN A 296 21.67 28.78 12.32
C ASN A 296 20.44 29.67 12.52
N ARG A 297 19.66 29.88 11.44
CA ARG A 297 18.40 30.62 11.51
C ARG A 297 17.39 29.91 12.44
N LEU A 298 17.27 28.59 12.32
CA LEU A 298 16.36 27.83 13.14
C LEU A 298 16.84 27.72 14.59
N ASP A 299 18.14 27.61 14.82
CA ASP A 299 18.73 27.59 16.17
C ASP A 299 18.54 28.94 16.90
N SER A 300 18.73 30.05 16.18
CA SER A 300 18.44 31.39 16.69
C SER A 300 16.95 31.51 17.08
N LEU A 301 16.04 31.01 16.24
CA LEU A 301 14.61 31.01 16.52
C LEU A 301 14.28 30.14 17.74
N ALA A 302 14.86 28.93 17.84
CA ALA A 302 14.68 28.04 18.99
C ALA A 302 15.19 28.71 20.29
N THR A 303 16.27 29.50 20.22
CA THR A 303 16.79 30.22 21.34
C THR A 303 15.85 31.35 21.81
N LEU A 304 15.23 32.10 20.88
CA LEU A 304 14.21 33.11 21.21
C LEU A 304 13.00 32.50 21.85
N ILE A 305 12.55 31.32 21.34
CA ILE A 305 11.42 30.60 21.90
C ILE A 305 11.73 30.08 23.32
N ARG A 306 12.93 29.53 23.56
CA ARG A 306 13.34 29.05 24.90
C ARG A 306 13.46 30.18 25.92
N LYS A 307 13.69 31.43 25.47
CA LYS A 307 13.72 32.63 26.30
C LYS A 307 12.36 33.31 26.48
N ASP A 308 11.27 32.71 25.94
CA ASP A 308 9.93 33.29 25.89
C ASP A 308 9.84 34.68 25.21
N GLU A 309 10.80 35.02 24.36
CA GLU A 309 10.80 36.26 23.55
C GLU A 309 9.82 36.19 22.38
N ILE A 310 9.48 34.97 21.93
CA ILE A 310 8.45 34.68 20.94
C ILE A 310 7.76 33.34 21.31
N GLY A 311 6.43 33.28 21.18
CA GLY A 311 5.70 32.03 21.36
C GLY A 311 5.94 31.04 20.20
N PHE A 312 5.99 29.73 20.51
CA PHE A 312 6.19 28.68 19.51
C PHE A 312 5.17 28.74 18.38
N GLU A 313 3.89 28.90 18.72
CA GLU A 313 2.78 28.97 17.75
C GLU A 313 2.94 30.17 16.80
N GLN A 314 3.28 31.34 17.36
CA GLN A 314 3.53 32.53 16.57
C GLN A 314 4.74 32.34 15.65
N ALA A 315 5.81 31.75 16.15
CA ALA A 315 7.01 31.43 15.40
C ALA A 315 6.71 30.45 14.26
N ALA A 316 5.89 29.44 14.49
CA ALA A 316 5.46 28.49 13.48
C ALA A 316 4.71 29.19 12.34
N MET A 317 3.72 30.04 12.67
CA MET A 317 2.95 30.79 11.67
C MET A 317 3.82 31.72 10.82
N MET A 318 4.82 32.35 11.43
CA MET A 318 5.66 33.35 10.75
C MET A 318 6.81 32.74 9.94
N PHE A 319 7.41 31.65 10.42
CA PHE A 319 8.70 31.17 9.92
C PHE A 319 8.69 29.74 9.40
N SER A 320 7.63 28.92 9.69
CA SER A 320 7.60 27.54 9.23
C SER A 320 7.34 27.46 7.73
N TYR A 321 8.15 26.68 7.04
CA TYR A 321 7.95 26.27 5.65
C TYR A 321 6.79 25.27 5.49
N ASP A 322 6.54 24.46 6.52
CA ASP A 322 5.52 23.40 6.49
C ASP A 322 4.11 24.00 6.43
N LYS A 323 3.45 23.78 5.28
CA LYS A 323 2.11 24.31 5.01
C LYS A 323 1.02 23.60 5.82
N ASN A 324 1.28 22.36 6.23
CA ASN A 324 0.28 21.54 6.93
C ASN A 324 0.13 21.92 8.40
N THR A 325 1.23 22.38 9.02
CA THR A 325 1.23 22.67 10.47
C THR A 325 1.36 24.16 10.79
N ARG A 326 1.97 24.99 9.92
CA ARG A 326 2.25 26.40 10.22
C ARG A 326 1.02 27.20 10.62
N ASN A 327 -0.14 26.96 9.98
CA ASN A 327 -1.38 27.69 10.25
C ASN A 327 -2.11 27.19 11.50
N ASN A 328 -1.64 26.07 12.06
CA ASN A 328 -2.14 25.41 13.27
C ASN A 328 -1.11 25.53 14.42
N GLY A 329 -0.37 26.64 14.47
CA GLY A 329 0.64 26.85 15.50
C GLY A 329 1.77 25.83 15.51
N GLY A 330 1.99 25.12 14.41
CA GLY A 330 2.97 24.05 14.29
C GLY A 330 2.49 22.68 14.78
N THR A 331 1.27 22.55 15.31
CA THR A 331 0.74 21.27 15.83
C THR A 331 0.72 20.19 14.76
N ALA A 332 1.40 19.08 15.04
CA ALA A 332 1.39 17.90 14.16
C ALA A 332 0.06 17.16 14.27
N ILE A 333 -0.43 16.66 13.14
CA ILE A 333 -1.64 15.86 13.06
C ILE A 333 -1.29 14.50 12.45
N ASN A 334 -1.68 13.44 13.12
CA ASN A 334 -1.51 12.08 12.66
C ASN A 334 -2.44 11.83 11.46
N PRO A 335 -1.91 11.53 10.27
CA PRO A 335 -2.74 11.37 9.07
C PRO A 335 -3.66 10.16 9.14
N ASN A 336 -3.35 9.15 9.95
CA ASN A 336 -4.13 7.92 10.08
C ASN A 336 -5.35 8.10 11.00
N THR A 337 -5.17 8.87 12.08
CA THR A 337 -6.21 9.05 13.12
C THR A 337 -6.86 10.42 13.08
N LEU A 338 -6.31 11.38 12.33
CA LEU A 338 -6.70 12.80 12.26
C LEU A 338 -6.69 13.49 13.64
N SER A 339 -5.90 12.97 14.57
CA SER A 339 -5.71 13.52 15.92
C SER A 339 -4.31 14.06 16.10
N SER A 340 -4.07 14.82 17.17
CA SER A 340 -2.72 15.30 17.56
C SER A 340 -1.87 14.22 18.26
N LYS A 341 -2.44 13.07 18.56
CA LYS A 341 -1.80 11.99 19.32
C LYS A 341 -1.05 11.04 18.38
N PHE A 342 0.17 10.69 18.73
CA PHE A 342 1.02 9.75 18.03
C PHE A 342 1.55 8.70 18.99
N ALA A 343 1.40 7.42 18.66
CA ALA A 343 2.21 6.38 19.28
C ALA A 343 3.67 6.50 18.77
N VAL A 344 4.62 5.89 19.47
CA VAL A 344 6.05 5.99 19.11
C VAL A 344 6.31 5.52 17.70
N GLU A 345 5.62 4.47 17.27
CA GLU A 345 5.75 3.84 15.95
C GLU A 345 5.16 4.69 14.82
N GLU A 346 4.31 5.66 15.17
CA GLU A 346 3.66 6.58 14.22
C GLU A 346 4.42 7.90 14.03
N LEU A 347 5.41 8.16 14.90
CA LEU A 347 6.27 9.33 14.80
C LEU A 347 7.25 9.20 13.62
N ASP A 348 7.58 10.32 12.99
CA ASP A 348 8.71 10.41 12.08
C ASP A 348 9.99 9.93 12.81
N GLY A 349 10.77 9.05 12.15
CA GLY A 349 11.89 8.36 12.79
C GLY A 349 12.94 9.27 13.41
N ASP A 350 13.17 10.46 12.85
CA ASP A 350 14.11 11.44 13.44
C ASP A 350 13.45 12.22 14.59
N ALA A 351 12.18 12.59 14.44
CA ALA A 351 11.41 13.22 15.52
C ALA A 351 11.19 12.25 16.71
N SER A 352 10.98 10.96 16.46
CA SER A 352 10.83 9.93 17.49
C SER A 352 12.04 9.83 18.41
N LYS A 353 13.26 9.83 17.84
CA LYS A 353 14.52 9.77 18.60
C LYS A 353 14.71 10.95 19.56
N ILE A 354 14.10 12.09 19.22
CA ILE A 354 14.19 13.33 19.98
C ILE A 354 13.04 13.42 20.98
N LEU A 355 11.79 13.32 20.54
CA LEU A 355 10.59 13.48 21.35
C LEU A 355 10.53 12.52 22.53
N THR A 356 10.97 11.26 22.33
CA THR A 356 10.97 10.25 23.41
C THR A 356 11.89 10.58 24.58
N LYS A 357 12.86 11.50 24.39
CA LYS A 357 13.83 11.92 25.41
C LYS A 357 13.54 13.31 25.98
N MET A 358 12.57 14.04 25.41
CA MET A 358 12.26 15.42 25.80
C MET A 358 11.35 15.47 27.02
N ASN A 359 11.49 16.54 27.78
CA ASN A 359 10.56 16.91 28.85
C ASN A 359 9.36 17.68 28.25
N LEU A 360 8.27 17.72 29.01
CA LEU A 360 7.08 18.46 28.61
C LEU A 360 7.43 19.95 28.42
N ASN A 361 6.94 20.55 27.35
CA ASN A 361 7.20 21.93 26.88
C ASN A 361 8.66 22.23 26.46
N GLU A 362 9.52 21.25 26.45
CA GLU A 362 10.88 21.42 25.95
C GLU A 362 10.85 21.65 24.43
N VAL A 363 11.78 22.51 23.96
CA VAL A 363 12.02 22.76 22.53
C VAL A 363 13.38 22.18 22.15
N SER A 364 13.39 21.33 21.12
CA SER A 364 14.59 20.64 20.65
C SER A 364 15.64 21.60 20.08
N ALA A 365 16.88 21.14 19.95
CA ALA A 365 17.83 21.73 19.02
C ALA A 365 17.35 21.46 17.58
N PRO A 366 17.82 22.27 16.58
CA PRO A 366 17.57 21.96 15.17
C PRO A 366 18.18 20.62 14.78
N PHE A 367 17.45 19.87 13.94
CA PHE A 367 17.94 18.62 13.35
C PHE A 367 17.59 18.55 11.87
N GLU A 368 18.45 17.90 11.10
CA GLU A 368 18.25 17.65 9.68
C GLU A 368 17.34 16.44 9.49
N THR A 369 16.38 16.53 8.58
CA THR A 369 15.51 15.43 8.17
C THR A 369 15.10 15.60 6.71
N ILE A 370 14.39 14.62 6.19
CA ILE A 370 13.86 14.63 4.81
C ILE A 370 12.36 14.92 4.85
N ASP A 371 11.92 15.89 4.07
CA ASP A 371 10.51 16.17 3.88
C ASP A 371 9.85 14.99 3.12
N PRO A 372 8.86 14.31 3.70
CA PRO A 372 8.26 13.15 3.09
C PRO A 372 7.49 13.45 1.79
N GLU A 373 7.00 14.69 1.61
CA GLU A 373 6.22 15.06 0.42
C GLU A 373 7.11 15.24 -0.82
N ASN A 374 8.26 15.88 -0.68
CA ASN A 374 9.11 16.26 -1.81
C ASN A 374 10.50 15.63 -1.79
N GLN A 375 10.82 14.86 -0.74
CA GLN A 375 12.13 14.21 -0.56
C GLN A 375 13.32 15.19 -0.55
N GLN A 376 13.09 16.39 -0.04
CA GLN A 376 14.14 17.42 0.10
C GLN A 376 14.62 17.50 1.55
N THR A 377 15.89 17.90 1.72
CA THR A 377 16.44 18.16 3.04
C THR A 377 15.78 19.39 3.66
N VAL A 378 15.33 19.23 4.90
CA VAL A 378 14.77 20.31 5.73
C VAL A 378 15.36 20.24 7.13
N TYR A 379 15.33 21.36 7.84
CA TYR A 379 15.68 21.45 9.25
C TYR A 379 14.41 21.65 10.08
N LYS A 380 14.29 20.91 11.18
CA LYS A 380 13.15 20.98 12.09
C LYS A 380 13.58 21.29 13.51
N ILE A 381 12.75 22.01 14.25
CA ILE A 381 12.66 21.95 15.71
C ILE A 381 11.30 21.43 16.10
N VAL A 382 11.25 20.69 17.20
CA VAL A 382 9.99 20.17 17.76
C VAL A 382 9.84 20.65 19.20
N LYS A 383 8.60 20.86 19.61
CA LYS A 383 8.22 21.12 21.01
C LYS A 383 7.29 20.00 21.46
N LEU A 384 7.63 19.32 22.54
CA LEU A 384 6.75 18.34 23.15
C LEU A 384 5.64 19.10 23.90
N THR A 385 4.40 19.02 23.40
CA THR A 385 3.26 19.74 23.97
C THR A 385 2.49 18.91 25.01
N ASN A 386 2.47 17.59 24.82
CA ASN A 386 1.85 16.66 25.75
C ASN A 386 2.49 15.27 25.65
N LYS A 387 2.48 14.53 26.76
CA LYS A 387 2.87 13.12 26.83
C LYS A 387 1.85 12.38 27.67
N ILE A 388 1.19 11.41 27.08
CA ILE A 388 0.21 10.56 27.74
C ILE A 388 0.88 9.20 27.94
N GLU A 389 1.10 8.83 29.19
CA GLU A 389 1.73 7.56 29.53
C GLU A 389 0.83 6.37 29.15
N ALA A 390 1.43 5.21 28.92
CA ALA A 390 0.70 3.99 28.62
C ALA A 390 -0.32 3.67 29.72
N HIS A 391 -1.56 3.39 29.32
CA HIS A 391 -2.65 3.13 30.25
C HIS A 391 -3.68 2.19 29.66
N LYS A 392 -4.56 1.65 30.49
CA LYS A 392 -5.76 0.95 30.02
C LYS A 392 -6.74 1.96 29.46
N ALA A 393 -7.32 1.66 28.28
CA ALA A 393 -8.27 2.55 27.63
C ALA A 393 -9.45 2.92 28.56
N ASP A 394 -9.84 4.18 28.55
CA ASP A 394 -10.98 4.68 29.30
C ASP A 394 -11.98 5.45 28.41
N LEU A 395 -13.23 5.57 28.91
CA LEU A 395 -14.31 6.23 28.14
C LEU A 395 -14.16 7.75 27.99
N GLN A 396 -13.32 8.38 28.79
CA GLN A 396 -13.14 9.84 28.77
C GLN A 396 -12.09 10.25 27.73
N ASN A 397 -10.97 9.51 27.67
CA ASN A 397 -9.80 9.86 26.89
C ASN A 397 -9.70 9.08 25.57
N ASP A 398 -10.26 7.84 25.55
CA ASP A 398 -10.06 6.87 24.48
C ASP A 398 -11.38 6.37 23.87
N TYR A 399 -12.43 7.18 23.98
CA TYR A 399 -13.77 6.81 23.51
C TYR A 399 -13.77 6.29 22.08
N GLN A 400 -13.02 6.93 21.17
CA GLN A 400 -12.98 6.51 19.76
C GLN A 400 -12.38 5.11 19.60
N VAL A 401 -11.30 4.80 20.29
CA VAL A 401 -10.67 3.47 20.27
C VAL A 401 -11.66 2.39 20.73
N LEU A 402 -12.39 2.69 21.83
CA LEU A 402 -13.40 1.77 22.36
C LEU A 402 -14.62 1.64 21.44
N ALA A 403 -15.02 2.73 20.79
CA ALA A 403 -16.10 2.73 19.80
C ALA A 403 -15.73 1.90 18.57
N ASP A 404 -14.51 2.06 18.07
CA ASP A 404 -14.00 1.30 16.92
C ASP A 404 -13.86 -0.19 17.25
N LEU A 405 -13.36 -0.52 18.45
CA LEU A 405 -13.30 -1.89 18.95
C LEU A 405 -14.69 -2.55 18.98
N TYR A 406 -15.66 -1.85 19.54
CA TYR A 406 -17.04 -2.36 19.61
C TYR A 406 -17.70 -2.42 18.24
N LEU A 407 -17.45 -1.44 17.36
CA LEU A 407 -17.94 -1.45 15.99
C LEU A 407 -17.39 -2.66 15.21
N ALA A 408 -16.09 -2.95 15.35
CA ALA A 408 -15.48 -4.11 14.73
C ALA A 408 -16.13 -5.42 15.20
N LYS A 409 -16.32 -5.56 16.52
CA LYS A 409 -17.02 -6.70 17.10
C LYS A 409 -18.47 -6.82 16.59
N LYS A 410 -19.22 -5.73 16.59
CA LYS A 410 -20.62 -5.71 16.12
C LYS A 410 -20.72 -6.09 14.64
N LYS A 411 -19.76 -5.65 13.81
CA LYS A 411 -19.67 -6.06 12.41
C LYS A 411 -19.37 -7.55 12.27
N GLU A 412 -18.48 -8.09 13.09
CA GLU A 412 -18.18 -9.53 13.13
C GLU A 412 -19.41 -10.33 13.54
N ASP A 413 -20.13 -9.92 14.57
CA ASP A 413 -21.35 -10.58 15.03
C ASP A 413 -22.44 -10.58 13.93
N VAL A 414 -22.64 -9.44 13.24
CA VAL A 414 -23.59 -9.34 12.10
C VAL A 414 -23.18 -10.26 10.96
N LEU A 415 -21.90 -10.32 10.62
CA LEU A 415 -21.40 -11.24 9.58
C LEU A 415 -21.60 -12.68 9.99
N LYS A 416 -21.36 -13.03 11.25
CA LYS A 416 -21.55 -14.36 11.81
C LYS A 416 -23.02 -14.81 11.72
N GLU A 417 -23.95 -13.96 12.12
CA GLU A 417 -25.38 -14.22 12.01
C GLU A 417 -25.81 -14.42 10.55
N TRP A 418 -25.30 -13.58 9.64
CA TRP A 418 -25.57 -13.69 8.21
C TRP A 418 -25.05 -15.02 7.65
N ILE A 419 -23.80 -15.41 7.95
CA ILE A 419 -23.21 -16.70 7.52
C ILE A 419 -24.07 -17.85 7.99
N ALA A 420 -24.44 -17.88 9.29
CA ALA A 420 -25.29 -18.94 9.85
C ALA A 420 -26.66 -19.04 9.13
N GLY A 421 -27.23 -17.90 8.77
CA GLY A 421 -28.46 -17.84 7.97
C GLY A 421 -28.28 -18.44 6.59
N GLN A 422 -27.25 -18.05 5.86
CA GLN A 422 -26.99 -18.49 4.48
C GLN A 422 -26.54 -19.95 4.40
N GLN A 423 -25.80 -20.48 5.38
CA GLN A 423 -25.44 -21.89 5.45
C GLN A 423 -26.66 -22.85 5.38
N SER A 424 -27.81 -22.39 5.90
CA SER A 424 -29.04 -23.18 5.87
C SER A 424 -29.71 -23.19 4.50
N GLN A 425 -29.49 -22.19 3.66
CA GLN A 425 -30.17 -21.99 2.38
C GLN A 425 -29.32 -22.38 1.18
N THR A 426 -27.97 -22.31 1.33
CA THR A 426 -27.03 -22.61 0.27
C THR A 426 -26.60 -24.05 0.28
N TYR A 427 -26.45 -24.67 -0.92
CA TYR A 427 -25.87 -26.01 -1.03
C TYR A 427 -24.40 -25.99 -0.67
N ILE A 428 -24.02 -26.73 0.39
CA ILE A 428 -22.64 -26.87 0.84
C ILE A 428 -22.29 -28.34 0.94
N ARG A 429 -21.16 -28.70 0.33
CA ARG A 429 -20.59 -30.06 0.43
C ARG A 429 -19.09 -29.91 0.71
N ILE A 430 -18.60 -30.62 1.72
CA ILE A 430 -17.19 -30.68 2.09
C ILE A 430 -16.72 -32.13 1.98
N ASP A 431 -15.51 -32.36 1.48
CA ASP A 431 -14.90 -33.68 1.39
C ASP A 431 -14.61 -34.25 2.79
N ASN A 432 -14.78 -35.56 2.93
CA ASN A 432 -14.60 -36.25 4.21
C ASN A 432 -13.22 -36.11 4.83
N THR A 433 -12.19 -35.78 4.06
CA THR A 433 -10.85 -35.51 4.59
C THR A 433 -10.80 -34.28 5.54
N TYR A 434 -11.79 -33.40 5.44
CA TYR A 434 -11.95 -32.22 6.29
C TYR A 434 -13.12 -32.30 7.25
N ALA A 435 -13.72 -33.48 7.41
CA ALA A 435 -14.88 -33.70 8.30
C ALA A 435 -14.57 -33.47 9.79
N ASN A 436 -13.28 -33.55 10.18
CA ASN A 436 -12.83 -33.37 11.55
C ASN A 436 -12.29 -31.94 11.82
N CYS A 437 -12.43 -31.02 10.87
CA CYS A 437 -12.02 -29.63 11.07
C CYS A 437 -12.84 -28.96 12.16
N ASN A 438 -12.15 -28.27 13.08
CA ASN A 438 -12.79 -27.45 14.09
C ASN A 438 -12.99 -26.02 13.53
N PHE A 439 -14.08 -25.81 12.81
CA PHE A 439 -14.41 -24.53 12.20
C PHE A 439 -14.87 -23.50 13.26
N LYS A 440 -14.53 -22.25 13.04
CA LYS A 440 -14.97 -21.11 13.88
C LYS A 440 -16.49 -20.88 13.78
N PHE A 441 -17.06 -21.13 12.59
CA PHE A 441 -18.50 -21.06 12.34
C PHE A 441 -19.08 -22.47 12.30
N GLU A 442 -20.11 -22.68 13.09
CA GLU A 442 -20.81 -23.98 13.14
C GLU A 442 -21.58 -24.25 11.83
N ASN A 443 -22.00 -25.51 11.62
CA ASN A 443 -22.90 -25.96 10.53
C ASN A 443 -22.30 -25.97 9.10
N TRP A 444 -20.97 -25.94 8.92
CA TRP A 444 -20.39 -26.23 7.61
C TRP A 444 -20.56 -27.69 7.19
N ILE A 445 -20.54 -28.62 8.15
CA ILE A 445 -20.70 -30.04 7.93
C ILE A 445 -22.14 -30.43 8.38
N LYS A 446 -22.94 -30.93 7.43
CA LYS A 446 -24.33 -31.33 7.65
C LYS A 446 -24.44 -32.84 7.84
#